data_081cff6cf307d01e93ba078b346986d7
#
_entry.id   081cff6cf307d01e93ba078b346986d7
#
_cell.length_a   1.000
_cell.length_b   1.000
_cell.length_c   1.000
_cell.angle_alpha   90.00
_cell.angle_beta   90.00
_cell.angle_gamma   90.00
#
_symmetry.space_group_name_H-M   'P 1'
#
loop_
_entity.id
_entity.type
_entity.pdbx_description
1 polymer ?
#
loop_
_entity_poly.entity_id
_entity_poly.type
_entity_poly.pdbx_seq_one_letter_code
_entity_poly.pdbx_strand_id
1 'polypeptide(L)'
;MPQLGRVLIGDNVEIGANSCIDRGSLLDTEIGSGTKIDNLVQIAHNVRVGSGCLFAGQVGVAGSTSIGDYVMIGGQTAISGHINIGDRVQIGGKSSVTKDLEAGKKVLGNPAVDARFHWTRLATLNNLARRKKLV
;
A
#
# COMPACT_ATOMS: atom_id res chain seq x y z
N MET A 1 -13.81 20.39 -13.80
CA MET A 1 -12.95 20.99 -12.73
C MET A 1 -11.50 20.95 -13.18
N PRO A 2 -10.78 22.08 -13.21
CA PRO A 2 -9.38 22.09 -13.63
C PRO A 2 -8.52 21.33 -12.61
N GLN A 3 -7.54 20.57 -13.12
CA GLN A 3 -6.58 19.82 -12.32
C GLN A 3 -5.30 20.67 -12.22
N LEU A 4 -5.14 21.38 -11.12
CA LEU A 4 -4.06 22.37 -10.90
C LEU A 4 -2.85 21.78 -10.17
N GLY A 5 -3.02 20.67 -9.47
CA GLY A 5 -1.96 19.99 -8.76
C GLY A 5 -0.92 19.39 -9.70
N ARG A 6 0.25 19.15 -9.16
CA ARG A 6 1.42 18.60 -9.85
C ARG A 6 1.75 17.22 -9.31
N VAL A 7 2.78 16.60 -9.87
CA VAL A 7 3.49 15.47 -9.28
C VAL A 7 4.86 15.99 -8.82
N LEU A 8 5.15 15.85 -7.54
CA LEU A 8 6.43 16.22 -6.94
C LEU A 8 7.19 14.95 -6.56
N ILE A 9 8.35 14.76 -7.14
CA ILE A 9 9.18 13.57 -6.90
C ILE A 9 10.48 14.04 -6.23
N GLY A 10 10.78 13.45 -5.06
CA GLY A 10 11.99 13.74 -4.31
C GLY A 10 13.26 13.18 -4.97
N ASP A 11 14.37 13.27 -4.24
CA ASP A 11 15.67 12.83 -4.72
C ASP A 11 15.82 11.30 -4.63
N ASN A 12 16.60 10.74 -5.56
CA ASN A 12 16.93 9.30 -5.57
C ASN A 12 15.70 8.37 -5.55
N VAL A 13 14.62 8.77 -6.20
CA VAL A 13 13.42 7.95 -6.39
C VAL A 13 13.61 7.06 -7.62
N GLU A 14 13.29 5.80 -7.50
CA GLU A 14 13.26 4.86 -8.61
C GLU A 14 11.81 4.54 -8.97
N ILE A 15 11.47 4.58 -10.26
CA ILE A 15 10.12 4.28 -10.75
C ILE A 15 10.24 3.27 -11.88
N GLY A 16 9.63 2.11 -11.68
CA GLY A 16 9.67 1.01 -12.63
C GLY A 16 8.78 1.22 -13.86
N ALA A 17 8.94 0.35 -14.83
CA ALA A 17 8.27 0.42 -16.12
C ALA A 17 6.75 0.34 -15.97
N ASN A 18 6.03 1.14 -16.76
CA ASN A 18 4.56 1.19 -16.80
C ASN A 18 3.91 1.56 -15.46
N SER A 19 4.65 2.13 -14.53
CA SER A 19 4.07 2.72 -13.33
C SER A 19 3.51 4.10 -13.65
N CYS A 20 2.31 4.38 -13.12
CA CYS A 20 1.60 5.63 -13.34
C CYS A 20 1.45 6.39 -12.02
N ILE A 21 1.74 7.69 -12.07
CA ILE A 21 1.55 8.60 -10.94
C ILE A 21 0.68 9.75 -11.43
N ASP A 22 -0.55 9.83 -10.92
CA ASP A 22 -1.51 10.83 -11.35
C ASP A 22 -1.21 12.18 -10.69
N ARG A 23 -1.38 13.25 -11.42
CA ARG A 23 -1.30 14.60 -10.85
C ARG A 23 -2.35 14.82 -9.79
N GLY A 24 -2.06 15.71 -8.86
CA GLY A 24 -3.07 16.16 -7.90
C GLY A 24 -4.18 16.98 -8.55
N SER A 25 -5.30 17.08 -7.88
CA SER A 25 -6.41 17.94 -8.30
C SER A 25 -6.15 19.42 -7.95
N LEU A 26 -6.26 19.78 -6.69
CA LEU A 26 -5.89 21.11 -6.18
C LEU A 26 -4.54 21.08 -5.45
N LEU A 27 -4.29 20.04 -4.68
CA LEU A 27 -3.01 19.77 -4.01
C LEU A 27 -2.17 18.85 -4.87
N ASP A 28 -0.88 18.79 -4.59
CA ASP A 28 0.07 17.95 -5.34
C ASP A 28 -0.04 16.47 -4.94
N THR A 29 0.40 15.58 -5.82
CA THR A 29 0.77 14.19 -5.52
C THR A 29 2.26 14.19 -5.22
N GLU A 30 2.67 13.58 -4.12
CA GLU A 30 4.05 13.71 -3.62
C GLU A 30 4.68 12.32 -3.39
N ILE A 31 5.93 12.17 -3.86
CA ILE A 31 6.75 10.97 -3.62
C ILE A 31 8.03 11.40 -2.90
N GLY A 32 8.20 10.94 -1.67
CA GLY A 32 9.37 11.26 -0.83
C GLY A 32 10.66 10.64 -1.33
N SER A 33 11.76 11.27 -0.96
CA SER A 33 13.11 10.90 -1.40
C SER A 33 13.47 9.44 -1.03
N GLY A 34 14.23 8.79 -1.89
CA GLY A 34 14.71 7.42 -1.67
C GLY A 34 13.64 6.33 -1.83
N THR A 35 12.42 6.69 -2.19
CA THR A 35 11.33 5.73 -2.41
C THR A 35 11.57 4.96 -3.71
N LYS A 36 11.30 3.65 -3.66
CA LYS A 36 11.43 2.74 -4.79
C LYS A 36 10.07 2.17 -5.16
N ILE A 37 9.70 2.35 -6.41
CA ILE A 37 8.43 1.93 -6.99
C ILE A 37 8.75 0.95 -8.12
N ASP A 38 8.29 -0.27 -8.00
CA ASP A 38 8.47 -1.33 -8.99
C ASP A 38 7.54 -1.11 -10.21
N ASN A 39 7.48 -2.08 -11.09
CA ASN A 39 6.71 -2.02 -12.33
C ASN A 39 5.20 -2.11 -12.09
N LEU A 40 4.42 -1.50 -13.01
CA LEU A 40 2.96 -1.61 -13.03
C LEU A 40 2.27 -1.11 -11.75
N VAL A 41 2.86 -0.15 -11.05
CA VAL A 41 2.28 0.46 -9.86
C VAL A 41 1.39 1.64 -10.28
N GLN A 42 0.22 1.77 -9.65
CA GLN A 42 -0.68 2.91 -9.83
C GLN A 42 -0.73 3.74 -8.54
N ILE A 43 -0.32 4.99 -8.63
CA ILE A 43 -0.47 5.97 -7.55
C ILE A 43 -1.45 7.04 -8.03
N ALA A 44 -2.61 7.10 -7.40
CA ALA A 44 -3.68 8.01 -7.79
C ALA A 44 -3.43 9.45 -7.30
N HIS A 45 -4.32 10.34 -7.71
CA HIS A 45 -4.25 11.77 -7.43
C HIS A 45 -4.20 12.09 -5.92
N ASN A 46 -3.45 13.12 -5.56
CA ASN A 46 -3.32 13.62 -4.17
C ASN A 46 -2.79 12.60 -3.16
N VAL A 47 -2.16 11.53 -3.61
CA VAL A 47 -1.45 10.59 -2.72
C VAL A 47 -0.16 11.24 -2.24
N ARG A 48 0.14 11.10 -0.96
CA ARG A 48 1.41 11.50 -0.36
C ARG A 48 2.16 10.27 0.10
N VAL A 49 3.35 10.09 -0.42
CA VAL A 49 4.25 9.00 -0.04
C VAL A 49 5.47 9.58 0.66
N GLY A 50 5.77 9.08 1.83
CA GLY A 50 6.95 9.46 2.60
C GLY A 50 8.25 8.99 1.96
N SER A 51 9.35 9.16 2.69
CA SER A 51 10.69 8.81 2.23
C SER A 51 11.00 7.33 2.44
N GLY A 52 11.84 6.77 1.58
CA GLY A 52 12.38 5.42 1.76
C GLY A 52 11.36 4.29 1.67
N CYS A 53 10.21 4.53 1.07
CA CYS A 53 9.18 3.52 0.89
C CYS A 53 9.54 2.52 -0.22
N LEU A 54 9.00 1.30 -0.12
CA LEU A 54 9.16 0.25 -1.12
C LEU A 54 7.80 -0.24 -1.60
N PHE A 55 7.55 -0.11 -2.90
CA PHE A 55 6.35 -0.60 -3.57
C PHE A 55 6.73 -1.74 -4.50
N ALA A 56 6.27 -2.93 -4.22
CA ALA A 56 6.44 -4.06 -5.14
C ALA A 56 5.47 -3.94 -6.33
N GLY A 57 5.65 -4.80 -7.31
CA GLY A 57 4.90 -4.74 -8.57
C GLY A 57 3.39 -4.83 -8.42
N GLN A 58 2.67 -4.11 -9.28
CA GLN A 58 1.21 -4.13 -9.36
C GLN A 58 0.48 -3.62 -8.10
N VAL A 59 1.12 -2.81 -7.27
CA VAL A 59 0.46 -2.14 -6.15
C VAL A 59 -0.45 -1.03 -6.69
N GLY A 60 -1.64 -0.90 -6.14
CA GLY A 60 -2.58 0.19 -6.42
C GLY A 60 -2.87 1.02 -5.17
N VAL A 61 -2.67 2.32 -5.25
CA VAL A 61 -2.98 3.27 -4.18
C VAL A 61 -4.05 4.23 -4.66
N ALA A 62 -5.20 4.20 -4.03
CA ALA A 62 -6.32 5.09 -4.37
C ALA A 62 -6.09 6.52 -3.85
N GLY A 63 -6.85 7.46 -4.41
CA GLY A 63 -6.62 8.90 -4.23
C GLY A 63 -6.67 9.39 -2.79
N SER A 64 -5.92 10.44 -2.52
CA SER A 64 -5.88 11.15 -1.22
C SER A 64 -5.42 10.30 -0.03
N THR A 65 -4.70 9.24 -0.27
CA THR A 65 -4.08 8.41 0.77
C THR A 65 -2.73 9.00 1.19
N SER A 66 -2.47 9.02 2.49
CA SER A 66 -1.16 9.38 3.05
C SER A 66 -0.42 8.15 3.51
N ILE A 67 0.83 8.02 3.06
CA ILE A 67 1.73 6.91 3.42
C ILE A 67 2.96 7.52 4.09
N GLY A 68 3.27 7.08 5.29
CA GLY A 68 4.42 7.54 6.08
C GLY A 68 5.76 7.10 5.50
N ASP A 69 6.81 7.25 6.30
CA ASP A 69 8.16 6.91 5.90
C ASP A 69 8.47 5.42 6.08
N TYR A 70 9.34 4.89 5.22
CA TYR A 70 9.85 3.51 5.29
C TYR A 70 8.76 2.43 5.28
N VAL A 71 7.66 2.69 4.62
CA VAL A 71 6.57 1.70 4.45
C VAL A 71 6.95 0.71 3.36
N MET A 72 6.67 -0.57 3.61
CA MET A 72 6.93 -1.66 2.66
C MET A 72 5.61 -2.28 2.21
N ILE A 73 5.36 -2.29 0.91
CA ILE A 73 4.09 -2.76 0.35
C ILE A 73 4.35 -3.91 -0.62
N GLY A 74 3.83 -5.07 -0.27
CA GLY A 74 3.94 -6.28 -1.08
C GLY A 74 3.13 -6.20 -2.37
N GLY A 75 3.54 -6.99 -3.36
CA GLY A 75 2.96 -6.97 -4.71
C GLY A 75 1.46 -7.24 -4.74
N GLN A 76 0.78 -6.65 -5.72
CA GLN A 76 -0.67 -6.80 -5.93
C GLN A 76 -1.53 -6.35 -4.73
N THR A 77 -1.00 -5.50 -3.87
CA THR A 77 -1.75 -4.88 -2.77
C THR A 77 -2.62 -3.75 -3.29
N ALA A 78 -3.84 -3.68 -2.81
CA ALA A 78 -4.76 -2.57 -3.05
C ALA A 78 -4.94 -1.74 -1.77
N ILE A 79 -4.81 -0.43 -1.89
CA ILE A 79 -4.96 0.51 -0.77
C ILE A 79 -6.12 1.46 -1.07
N SER A 80 -7.10 1.48 -0.18
CA SER A 80 -8.27 2.35 -0.30
C SER A 80 -7.91 3.83 -0.19
N GLY A 81 -8.75 4.68 -0.78
CA GLY A 81 -8.57 6.13 -0.72
C GLY A 81 -8.86 6.73 0.65
N HIS A 82 -8.31 7.93 0.87
CA HIS A 82 -8.56 8.75 2.05
C HIS A 82 -8.18 8.09 3.39
N ILE A 83 -7.19 7.20 3.39
CA ILE A 83 -6.68 6.57 4.61
C ILE A 83 -5.25 7.02 4.90
N ASN A 84 -4.83 6.81 6.15
CA ASN A 84 -3.50 7.11 6.62
C ASN A 84 -2.76 5.84 7.00
N ILE A 85 -1.59 5.66 6.45
CA ILE A 85 -0.68 4.55 6.75
C ILE A 85 0.53 5.13 7.47
N GLY A 86 0.74 4.72 8.72
CA GLY A 86 1.83 5.20 9.56
C GLY A 86 3.21 4.74 9.09
N ASP A 87 4.24 5.31 9.68
CA ASP A 87 5.63 4.99 9.36
C ASP A 87 5.95 3.50 9.62
N ARG A 88 6.86 2.95 8.83
CA ARG A 88 7.39 1.58 8.98
C ARG A 88 6.33 0.48 8.97
N VAL A 89 5.16 0.74 8.43
CA VAL A 89 4.14 -0.30 8.20
C VAL A 89 4.65 -1.29 7.16
N GLN A 90 4.38 -2.56 7.38
CA GLN A 90 4.67 -3.62 6.42
C GLN A 90 3.35 -4.27 5.98
N ILE A 91 3.10 -4.27 4.69
CA ILE A 91 1.89 -4.84 4.09
C ILE A 91 2.28 -6.03 3.23
N GLY A 92 1.79 -7.21 3.58
CA GLY A 92 2.02 -8.42 2.80
C GLY A 92 1.36 -8.37 1.43
N GLY A 93 1.90 -9.13 0.47
CA GLY A 93 1.37 -9.17 -0.89
C GLY A 93 -0.08 -9.64 -0.98
N LYS A 94 -0.80 -9.22 -2.01
CA LYS A 94 -2.23 -9.53 -2.24
C LYS A 94 -3.14 -9.11 -1.10
N SER A 95 -2.76 -8.09 -0.36
CA SER A 95 -3.57 -7.53 0.72
C SER A 95 -4.53 -6.46 0.20
N SER A 96 -5.62 -6.26 0.92
CA SER A 96 -6.56 -5.16 0.70
C SER A 96 -6.64 -4.32 1.97
N VAL A 97 -6.05 -3.13 1.93
CA VAL A 97 -6.03 -2.20 3.06
C VAL A 97 -7.22 -1.26 2.93
N THR A 98 -8.16 -1.35 3.87
CA THR A 98 -9.43 -0.62 3.81
C THR A 98 -9.59 0.44 4.90
N LYS A 99 -8.62 0.57 5.80
CA LYS A 99 -8.66 1.52 6.93
C LYS A 99 -7.26 1.96 7.32
N ASP A 100 -7.19 2.99 8.15
CA ASP A 100 -5.93 3.51 8.68
C ASP A 100 -5.10 2.42 9.36
N LEU A 101 -3.78 2.52 9.22
CA LEU A 101 -2.83 1.63 9.87
C LEU A 101 -1.86 2.45 10.73
N GLU A 102 -1.78 2.10 12.00
CA GLU A 102 -0.81 2.69 12.91
C GLU A 102 0.62 2.34 12.54
N ALA A 103 1.56 3.23 12.89
CA ALA A 103 2.98 3.03 12.62
C ALA A 103 3.49 1.67 13.15
N GLY A 104 4.38 1.06 12.40
CA GLY A 104 5.03 -0.20 12.77
C GLY A 104 4.16 -1.46 12.64
N LYS A 105 2.92 -1.35 12.22
CA LYS A 105 2.05 -2.52 12.04
C LYS A 105 2.52 -3.39 10.88
N LYS A 106 2.33 -4.69 11.06
CA LYS A 106 2.47 -5.71 10.01
C LYS A 106 1.11 -6.30 9.72
N VAL A 107 0.63 -6.15 8.50
CA VAL A 107 -0.72 -6.56 8.09
C VAL A 107 -0.69 -7.46 6.87
N LEU A 108 -1.72 -8.29 6.73
CA LEU A 108 -1.84 -9.24 5.63
C LEU A 108 -3.32 -9.61 5.42
N GLY A 109 -3.69 -9.85 4.19
CA GLY A 109 -4.97 -10.44 3.85
C GLY A 109 -5.99 -9.47 3.26
N ASN A 110 -7.18 -9.97 3.03
CA ASN A 110 -8.32 -9.24 2.49
C ASN A 110 -9.58 -9.48 3.36
N PRO A 111 -10.05 -8.49 4.13
CA PRO A 111 -9.33 -7.23 4.43
C PRO A 111 -8.01 -7.49 5.16
N ALA A 112 -7.06 -6.57 5.03
CA ALA A 112 -5.78 -6.69 5.71
C ALA A 112 -5.96 -6.56 7.23
N VAL A 113 -5.45 -7.55 7.94
CA VAL A 113 -5.46 -7.65 9.39
C VAL A 113 -4.04 -7.88 9.90
N ASP A 114 -3.83 -7.80 11.20
CA ASP A 114 -2.54 -8.17 11.80
C ASP A 114 -2.06 -9.51 11.27
N ALA A 115 -0.78 -9.62 10.87
CA ALA A 115 -0.25 -10.80 10.21
C ALA A 115 -0.32 -12.05 11.07
N ARG A 116 -0.05 -11.91 12.38
CA ARG A 116 -0.16 -13.04 13.32
C ARG A 116 -1.61 -13.55 13.41
N PHE A 117 -2.57 -12.63 13.48
CA PHE A 117 -3.99 -12.98 13.48
C PHE A 117 -4.41 -13.66 12.19
N HIS A 118 -3.95 -13.17 11.03
CA HIS A 118 -4.21 -13.79 9.73
C HIS A 118 -3.78 -15.26 9.69
N TRP A 119 -2.55 -15.55 10.07
CA TRP A 119 -2.02 -16.91 10.06
C TRP A 119 -2.70 -17.82 11.08
N THR A 120 -2.99 -17.31 12.28
CA THR A 120 -3.75 -18.06 13.30
C THR A 120 -5.13 -18.44 12.80
N ARG A 121 -5.82 -17.49 12.16
CA ARG A 121 -7.15 -17.73 11.57
C ARG A 121 -7.10 -18.81 10.50
N LEU A 122 -6.14 -18.74 9.57
CA LEU A 122 -5.99 -19.75 8.54
C LEU A 122 -5.67 -21.13 9.10
N ALA A 123 -4.76 -21.23 10.06
CA ALA A 123 -4.42 -22.50 10.72
C ALA A 123 -5.63 -23.11 11.41
N THR A 124 -6.44 -22.31 12.11
CA THR A 124 -7.66 -22.73 12.77
C THR A 124 -8.68 -23.27 11.77
N LEU A 125 -8.93 -22.57 10.68
CA LEU A 125 -9.83 -23.01 9.62
C LEU A 125 -9.37 -24.33 8.99
N ASN A 126 -8.08 -24.45 8.68
CA ASN A 126 -7.50 -25.67 8.13
C ASN A 126 -7.64 -26.87 9.08
N ASN A 127 -7.41 -26.67 10.37
CA ASN A 127 -7.57 -27.70 11.38
C ASN A 127 -9.02 -28.14 11.53
N LEU A 128 -9.97 -27.21 11.53
CA LEU A 128 -11.40 -27.50 11.57
C LEU A 128 -11.85 -28.29 10.33
N ALA A 129 -11.39 -27.91 9.15
CA ALA A 129 -11.70 -28.62 7.90
C ALA A 129 -11.21 -30.07 7.93
N ARG A 130 -9.99 -30.31 8.40
CA ARG A 130 -9.42 -31.66 8.54
C ARG A 130 -10.20 -32.53 9.54
N ARG A 131 -10.59 -31.96 10.68
CA ARG A 131 -11.36 -32.68 11.71
C ARG A 131 -12.74 -33.12 11.21
N LYS A 132 -13.40 -32.31 10.39
CA LYS A 132 -14.72 -32.58 9.85
C LYS A 132 -14.70 -33.37 8.55
N LYS A 133 -13.52 -33.80 8.07
CA LYS A 133 -13.37 -34.49 6.77
C LYS A 133 -14.04 -33.71 5.62
N LEU A 134 -13.97 -32.37 5.64
CA LEU A 134 -14.57 -31.52 4.63
C LEU A 134 -13.65 -31.33 3.39
N VAL A 135 -12.50 -31.97 3.42
CA VAL A 135 -11.50 -31.97 2.34
C VAL A 135 -11.02 -33.40 2.13
#